data_ded3eeb68de48c37ad418f52bfd1ed06
#
_entry.id   ded3eeb68de48c37ad418f52bfd1ed06
#
_cell.length_a   1.000
_cell.length_b   1.000
_cell.length_c   1.000
_cell.angle_alpha   90.00
_cell.angle_beta   90.00
_cell.angle_gamma   90.00
#
_symmetry.space_group_name_H-M   'P 1'
#
loop_
_entity.id
_entity.type
_entity.pdbx_description
1 polymer ?
#
loop_
_entity_poly.entity_id
_entity_poly.type
_entity_poly.pdbx_seq_one_letter_code
_entity_poly.pdbx_strand_id
1 'polypeptide(L)'
;MRKTLFTYGPVYNLDQVKELNSKIRKNLISTAMDKPAEESVKTSEVKFIKLGSIGNLLNPFIQFCHSANVNAFGFDLFPLNADKTLNYNIYKKNTEYNWHTDGEPNNPIRDIKLTCLLNLSDENYEGGDLKLFDGKEKNIDAFNKAGSAVVFPSFINHRVSKVITGSRHTLAIWWYGPKFR
;
A
#
# COMPACT_ATOMS: atom_id res chain seq x y z
N MET A 1 14.18 -21.27 -6.39
CA MET A 1 13.12 -20.99 -5.40
C MET A 1 13.37 -19.59 -4.84
N ARG A 2 12.45 -18.66 -5.02
CA ARG A 2 12.58 -17.30 -4.49
C ARG A 2 12.41 -17.32 -2.99
N LYS A 3 13.42 -16.79 -2.26
CA LYS A 3 13.44 -16.83 -0.79
C LYS A 3 12.87 -15.57 -0.12
N THR A 4 12.49 -14.56 -0.92
CA THR A 4 12.09 -13.25 -0.40
C THR A 4 10.57 -13.15 -0.35
N LEU A 5 10.01 -13.02 0.85
CA LEU A 5 8.58 -12.81 1.08
C LEU A 5 8.17 -11.37 0.79
N PHE A 6 9.02 -10.42 1.14
CA PHE A 6 8.81 -8.99 0.94
C PHE A 6 10.13 -8.24 0.80
N THR A 7 10.08 -7.07 0.22
CA THR A 7 11.19 -6.10 0.17
C THR A 7 10.73 -4.82 0.85
N TYR A 8 11.58 -4.19 1.65
CA TYR A 8 11.27 -2.93 2.30
C TYR A 8 12.50 -2.00 2.30
N GLY A 9 12.27 -0.71 2.47
CA GLY A 9 13.33 0.27 2.62
C GLY A 9 12.82 1.70 2.75
N PRO A 10 13.70 2.63 3.17
CA PRO A 10 13.40 4.05 3.16
C PRO A 10 13.37 4.57 1.71
N VAL A 11 12.37 5.39 1.40
CA VAL A 11 12.20 6.01 0.08
C VAL A 11 12.18 7.53 0.20
N TYR A 12 11.55 8.05 1.25
CA TYR A 12 11.40 9.49 1.50
C TYR A 12 11.86 9.85 2.90
N ASN A 13 12.35 11.07 3.06
CA ASN A 13 12.49 11.70 4.37
C ASN A 13 11.17 12.36 4.82
N LEU A 14 11.12 12.87 6.04
CA LEU A 14 9.89 13.42 6.63
C LEU A 14 9.38 14.66 5.87
N ASP A 15 10.25 15.52 5.36
CA ASP A 15 9.83 16.72 4.62
C ASP A 15 9.19 16.35 3.28
N GLN A 16 9.75 15.36 2.58
CA GLN A 16 9.17 14.80 1.37
C GLN A 16 7.82 14.12 1.64
N VAL A 17 7.65 13.44 2.79
CA VAL A 17 6.35 12.88 3.20
C VAL A 17 5.33 13.97 3.42
N LYS A 18 5.68 15.07 4.08
CA LYS A 18 4.79 16.24 4.27
C LYS A 18 4.39 16.88 2.94
N GLU A 19 5.33 17.02 2.00
CA GLU A 19 5.07 17.53 0.65
C GLU A 19 4.08 16.62 -0.10
N LEU A 20 4.32 15.29 -0.09
CA LEU A 20 3.42 14.30 -0.68
C LEU A 20 2.03 14.39 -0.07
N ASN A 21 1.92 14.42 1.26
CA ASN A 21 0.64 14.54 1.96
C ASN A 21 -0.11 15.82 1.55
N SER A 22 0.60 16.95 1.47
CA SER A 22 0.01 18.22 1.01
C SER A 22 -0.55 18.09 -0.41
N LYS A 23 0.22 17.50 -1.33
CA LYS A 23 -0.20 17.27 -2.72
C LYS A 23 -1.38 16.31 -2.80
N ILE A 24 -1.34 15.20 -2.06
CA ILE A 24 -2.41 14.19 -2.02
C ILE A 24 -3.71 14.84 -1.55
N ARG A 25 -3.70 15.50 -0.39
CA ARG A 25 -4.91 16.12 0.20
C ARG A 25 -5.60 17.12 -0.72
N LYS A 26 -4.83 17.83 -1.57
CA LYS A 26 -5.38 18.78 -2.56
C LYS A 26 -6.02 18.12 -3.78
N ASN A 27 -5.71 16.85 -4.03
CA ASN A 27 -6.10 16.13 -5.25
C ASN A 27 -6.91 14.87 -4.99
N LEU A 28 -7.46 14.73 -3.78
CA LEU A 28 -8.34 13.59 -3.46
C LEU A 28 -9.58 13.64 -4.35
N ILE A 29 -9.95 12.47 -4.86
CA ILE A 29 -11.18 12.29 -5.62
C ILE A 29 -12.28 11.95 -4.63
N SER A 30 -13.32 12.77 -4.57
CA SER A 30 -14.56 12.39 -3.91
C SER A 30 -15.30 11.42 -4.83
N THR A 31 -15.29 10.13 -4.51
CA THR A 31 -16.08 9.15 -5.22
C THR A 31 -17.26 8.71 -4.36
N ALA A 32 -18.40 8.44 -4.99
CA ALA A 32 -19.56 7.80 -4.34
C ALA A 32 -19.27 6.36 -3.85
N MET A 33 -18.02 5.92 -3.92
CA MET A 33 -17.51 4.62 -3.47
C MET A 33 -16.93 4.66 -2.04
N ASP A 34 -17.19 5.70 -1.25
CA ASP A 34 -17.04 5.67 0.21
C ASP A 34 -18.10 4.72 0.84
N LYS A 35 -18.33 3.56 0.21
CA LYS A 35 -19.00 2.47 0.91
C LYS A 35 -18.01 1.98 1.96
N PRO A 36 -18.41 1.95 3.24
CA PRO A 36 -17.61 1.26 4.23
C PRO A 36 -17.35 -0.14 3.68
N ALA A 37 -16.08 -0.53 3.56
CA ALA A 37 -15.74 -1.92 3.35
C ALA A 37 -16.51 -2.70 4.41
N GLU A 38 -17.03 -3.88 4.07
CA GLU A 38 -17.80 -4.70 5.00
C GLU A 38 -17.18 -4.60 6.39
N GLU A 39 -17.93 -4.11 7.37
CA GLU A 39 -17.44 -3.71 8.70
C GLU A 39 -16.61 -4.78 9.42
N SER A 40 -16.72 -6.02 8.96
CA SER A 40 -16.03 -7.18 9.53
C SER A 40 -14.54 -7.30 9.13
N VAL A 41 -14.09 -6.67 8.03
CA VAL A 41 -12.74 -6.87 7.48
C VAL A 41 -11.88 -5.63 7.57
N LYS A 42 -12.40 -4.46 7.19
CA LYS A 42 -11.67 -3.20 7.12
C LYS A 42 -12.48 -2.06 7.73
N THR A 43 -11.89 -1.37 8.70
CA THR A 43 -12.54 -0.23 9.37
C THR A 43 -11.84 1.11 9.08
N SER A 44 -10.76 1.11 8.27
CA SER A 44 -10.06 2.34 7.88
C SER A 44 -10.84 3.13 6.83
N GLU A 45 -10.66 4.45 6.84
CA GLU A 45 -11.13 5.33 5.78
C GLU A 45 -10.23 5.20 4.54
N VAL A 46 -10.81 5.11 3.35
CA VAL A 46 -10.08 5.05 2.08
C VAL A 46 -10.44 6.26 1.23
N LYS A 47 -9.44 6.99 0.80
CA LYS A 47 -9.55 8.06 -0.19
C LYS A 47 -8.85 7.62 -1.48
N PHE A 48 -9.31 8.11 -2.60
CA PHE A 48 -8.75 7.79 -3.90
C PHE A 48 -8.04 8.99 -4.52
N ILE A 49 -6.96 8.72 -5.25
CA ILE A 49 -6.23 9.73 -5.98
C ILE A 49 -5.72 9.17 -7.31
N LYS A 50 -5.66 9.99 -8.35
CA LYS A 50 -5.03 9.61 -9.62
C LYS A 50 -3.53 9.77 -9.54
N LEU A 51 -2.77 8.79 -10.05
CA LEU A 51 -1.31 8.85 -10.12
C LEU A 51 -0.83 10.14 -10.82
N GLY A 52 -1.43 10.50 -11.94
CA GLY A 52 -1.06 11.70 -12.70
C GLY A 52 -1.23 13.00 -11.94
N SER A 53 -2.14 13.08 -10.95
CA SER A 53 -2.33 14.28 -10.14
C SER A 53 -1.22 14.52 -9.12
N ILE A 54 -0.48 13.47 -8.74
CA ILE A 54 0.69 13.57 -7.84
C ILE A 54 1.96 13.88 -8.65
N GLY A 55 2.03 13.38 -9.89
CA GLY A 55 3.13 13.60 -10.81
C GLY A 55 4.44 12.96 -10.34
N ASN A 56 5.55 13.62 -10.63
CA ASN A 56 6.89 13.07 -10.41
C ASN A 56 7.27 12.86 -8.94
N LEU A 57 6.50 13.41 -8.00
CA LEU A 57 6.74 13.19 -6.57
C LEU A 57 6.68 11.72 -6.16
N LEU A 58 5.95 10.86 -6.91
CA LEU A 58 5.89 9.42 -6.65
C LEU A 58 6.95 8.60 -7.38
N ASN A 59 7.75 9.20 -8.26
CA ASN A 59 8.76 8.45 -9.02
C ASN A 59 9.72 7.63 -8.13
N PRO A 60 10.26 8.15 -7.01
CA PRO A 60 11.12 7.35 -6.14
C PRO A 60 10.42 6.08 -5.61
N PHE A 61 9.14 6.19 -5.23
CA PHE A 61 8.37 5.02 -4.77
C PHE A 61 8.09 4.02 -5.90
N ILE A 62 7.72 4.50 -7.09
CA ILE A 62 7.50 3.65 -8.25
C ILE A 62 8.79 2.91 -8.64
N GLN A 63 9.93 3.61 -8.64
CA GLN A 63 11.24 3.03 -8.92
C GLN A 63 11.63 1.97 -7.87
N PHE A 64 11.37 2.24 -6.59
CA PHE A 64 11.59 1.26 -5.52
C PHE A 64 10.76 -0.01 -5.77
N CYS A 65 9.47 0.13 -6.09
CA CYS A 65 8.58 -1.01 -6.37
C CYS A 65 9.04 -1.80 -7.61
N HIS A 66 9.43 -1.11 -8.67
CA HIS A 66 9.95 -1.74 -9.87
C HIS A 66 11.25 -2.51 -9.59
N SER A 67 12.19 -1.90 -8.88
CA SER A 67 13.45 -2.54 -8.48
C SER A 67 13.21 -3.77 -7.59
N ALA A 68 12.26 -3.69 -6.66
CA ALA A 68 11.86 -4.83 -5.84
C ALA A 68 11.32 -5.99 -6.71
N ASN A 69 10.52 -5.67 -7.74
CA ASN A 69 10.05 -6.69 -8.67
C ASN A 69 11.20 -7.35 -9.45
N VAL A 70 12.07 -6.55 -10.03
CA VAL A 70 13.20 -7.06 -10.84
C VAL A 70 14.12 -7.94 -10.00
N ASN A 71 14.45 -7.51 -8.79
CA ASN A 71 15.47 -8.19 -7.97
C ASN A 71 14.91 -9.34 -7.12
N ALA A 72 13.63 -9.31 -6.75
CA ALA A 72 13.06 -10.28 -5.81
C ALA A 72 11.92 -11.12 -6.37
N PHE A 73 10.96 -10.53 -7.12
CA PHE A 73 9.72 -11.21 -7.48
C PHE A 73 9.63 -11.62 -8.96
N GLY A 74 10.06 -10.77 -9.91
CA GLY A 74 10.14 -11.00 -11.36
C GLY A 74 8.80 -11.30 -12.02
N PHE A 75 7.74 -10.62 -11.58
CA PHE A 75 6.46 -10.70 -12.26
C PHE A 75 6.48 -9.86 -13.54
N ASP A 76 5.73 -10.32 -14.54
CA ASP A 76 5.35 -9.49 -15.66
C ASP A 76 4.33 -8.46 -15.17
N LEU A 77 4.67 -7.17 -15.28
CA LEU A 77 3.85 -6.07 -14.80
C LEU A 77 3.37 -5.22 -15.96
N PHE A 78 2.10 -4.82 -15.92
CA PHE A 78 1.59 -3.84 -16.87
C PHE A 78 2.12 -2.43 -16.52
N PRO A 79 2.35 -1.56 -17.52
CA PRO A 79 2.76 -0.19 -17.28
C PRO A 79 1.75 0.56 -16.40
N LEU A 80 2.25 1.37 -15.48
CA LEU A 80 1.42 2.35 -14.78
C LEU A 80 1.16 3.55 -15.70
N ASN A 81 -0.08 4.03 -15.69
CA ASN A 81 -0.48 5.21 -16.43
C ASN A 81 -1.01 6.29 -15.48
N ALA A 82 -1.17 7.52 -15.98
CA ALA A 82 -1.62 8.67 -15.20
C ALA A 82 -3.01 8.49 -14.58
N ASP A 83 -3.87 7.68 -15.21
CA ASP A 83 -5.24 7.41 -14.74
C ASP A 83 -5.31 6.33 -13.66
N LYS A 84 -4.19 5.67 -13.33
CA LYS A 84 -4.16 4.68 -12.26
C LYS A 84 -4.66 5.29 -10.95
N THR A 85 -5.70 4.69 -10.40
CA THR A 85 -6.22 5.06 -9.08
C THR A 85 -5.38 4.40 -8.00
N LEU A 86 -4.98 5.19 -7.01
CA LEU A 86 -4.24 4.80 -5.83
C LEU A 86 -5.12 4.95 -4.61
N ASN A 87 -4.90 4.11 -3.59
CA ASN A 87 -5.64 4.16 -2.34
C ASN A 87 -4.81 4.88 -1.27
N TYR A 88 -5.32 5.99 -0.80
CA TYR A 88 -4.81 6.68 0.39
C TYR A 88 -5.63 6.21 1.59
N ASN A 89 -5.04 5.37 2.44
CA ASN A 89 -5.70 4.76 3.58
C ASN A 89 -5.40 5.56 4.85
N ILE A 90 -6.43 5.82 5.65
CA ILE A 90 -6.36 6.54 6.92
C ILE A 90 -6.87 5.61 8.02
N TYR A 91 -5.97 5.19 8.90
CA TYR A 91 -6.30 4.38 10.08
C TYR A 91 -6.28 5.28 11.30
N LYS A 92 -7.46 5.56 11.85
CA LYS A 92 -7.63 6.30 13.11
C LYS A 92 -7.60 5.35 14.30
N LYS A 93 -7.60 5.89 15.50
CA LYS A 93 -7.70 5.07 16.74
C LYS A 93 -8.83 4.06 16.64
N ASN A 94 -8.57 2.83 17.06
CA ASN A 94 -9.47 1.66 17.02
C ASN A 94 -9.80 1.11 15.63
N THR A 95 -9.18 1.60 14.56
CA THR A 95 -9.37 1.03 13.22
C THR A 95 -8.24 0.06 12.86
N GLU A 96 -8.57 -0.93 12.06
CA GLU A 96 -7.70 -2.02 11.61
C GLU A 96 -8.09 -2.52 10.23
N TYR A 97 -7.29 -3.40 9.67
CA TYR A 97 -7.65 -4.19 8.49
C TYR A 97 -7.27 -5.64 8.75
N ASN A 98 -8.26 -6.51 8.84
CA ASN A 98 -8.06 -7.90 9.22
C ASN A 98 -7.31 -8.71 8.15
N TRP A 99 -7.01 -9.96 8.42
CA TRP A 99 -6.30 -10.86 7.52
C TRP A 99 -7.00 -10.98 6.16
N HIS A 100 -6.27 -10.71 5.09
CA HIS A 100 -6.74 -10.77 3.71
C HIS A 100 -5.58 -10.94 2.73
N THR A 101 -5.91 -11.28 1.51
CA THR A 101 -5.02 -11.18 0.35
C THR A 101 -5.58 -10.15 -0.60
N ASP A 102 -4.71 -9.50 -1.37
CA ASP A 102 -5.17 -8.59 -2.42
C ASP A 102 -5.43 -9.37 -3.72
N GLY A 103 -6.57 -9.12 -4.36
CA GLY A 103 -6.91 -9.80 -5.60
C GLY A 103 -8.17 -9.27 -6.26
N GLU A 104 -8.30 -9.57 -7.54
CA GLU A 104 -9.52 -9.36 -8.34
C GLU A 104 -9.95 -10.71 -8.95
N PRO A 105 -10.47 -11.67 -8.14
CA PRO A 105 -10.68 -13.06 -8.58
C PRO A 105 -11.60 -13.17 -9.79
N ASN A 106 -12.54 -12.26 -9.95
CA ASN A 106 -13.50 -12.24 -11.06
C ASN A 106 -13.00 -11.49 -12.31
N ASN A 107 -11.78 -10.93 -12.30
CA ASN A 107 -11.24 -10.27 -13.48
C ASN A 107 -10.68 -11.32 -14.44
N PRO A 108 -11.17 -11.40 -15.72
CA PRO A 108 -10.77 -12.47 -16.64
C PRO A 108 -9.39 -12.23 -17.28
N ILE A 109 -8.86 -11.00 -17.20
CA ILE A 109 -7.70 -10.58 -18.02
C ILE A 109 -6.44 -10.43 -17.20
N ARG A 110 -6.56 -9.95 -15.95
CA ARG A 110 -5.44 -9.53 -15.12
C ARG A 110 -5.57 -10.00 -13.68
N ASP A 111 -4.43 -10.02 -12.99
CA ASP A 111 -4.35 -10.18 -11.54
C ASP A 111 -3.51 -9.05 -10.94
N ILE A 112 -3.76 -8.74 -9.68
CA ILE A 112 -2.81 -7.97 -8.88
C ILE A 112 -1.60 -8.86 -8.64
N LYS A 113 -0.40 -8.40 -9.02
CA LYS A 113 0.87 -9.13 -8.82
C LYS A 113 1.57 -8.69 -7.54
N LEU A 114 1.59 -7.38 -7.32
CA LEU A 114 2.28 -6.79 -6.18
C LEU A 114 1.36 -5.85 -5.41
N THR A 115 1.43 -5.94 -4.11
CA THR A 115 0.98 -4.91 -3.18
C THR A 115 2.18 -4.07 -2.80
N CYS A 116 2.10 -2.77 -3.13
CA CYS A 116 3.12 -1.79 -2.85
C CYS A 116 2.55 -0.75 -1.89
N LEU A 117 3.14 -0.64 -0.69
CA LEU A 117 2.68 0.28 0.35
C LEU A 117 3.77 1.29 0.68
N LEU A 118 3.38 2.55 0.84
CA LEU A 118 4.23 3.65 1.31
C LEU A 118 3.64 4.21 2.60
N ASN A 119 4.44 4.30 3.67
CA ASN A 119 4.02 4.93 4.92
C ASN A 119 4.13 6.46 4.79
N LEU A 120 2.99 7.13 4.89
CA LEU A 120 2.85 8.58 4.81
C LEU A 120 2.44 9.21 6.17
N SER A 121 2.60 8.49 7.28
CA SER A 121 2.32 9.03 8.60
C SER A 121 3.37 10.08 8.96
N ASP A 122 2.98 11.34 8.99
CA ASP A 122 3.84 12.50 9.31
C ASP A 122 3.76 12.90 10.80
N GLU A 123 2.94 12.19 11.58
CA GLU A 123 2.79 12.30 13.01
C GLU A 123 3.01 10.95 13.69
N ASN A 124 3.28 10.95 14.98
CA ASN A 124 3.46 9.72 15.75
C ASN A 124 2.14 8.98 15.92
N TYR A 125 2.20 7.66 15.83
CA TYR A 125 1.09 6.77 16.13
C TYR A 125 1.60 5.49 16.80
N GLU A 126 0.72 4.76 17.46
CA GLU A 126 1.01 3.47 18.10
C GLU A 126 0.03 2.40 17.57
N GLY A 127 0.50 1.18 17.48
CA GLY A 127 -0.24 0.10 16.81
C GLY A 127 -0.23 0.27 15.28
N GLY A 128 -1.22 -0.29 14.60
CA GLY A 128 -1.30 -0.19 13.14
C GLY A 128 -0.17 -0.93 12.41
N ASP A 129 0.44 -1.95 13.04
CA ASP A 129 1.54 -2.70 12.44
C ASP A 129 1.09 -3.49 11.23
N LEU A 130 1.89 -3.42 10.17
CA LEU A 130 1.73 -4.31 9.03
C LEU A 130 2.32 -5.68 9.38
N LYS A 131 1.48 -6.70 9.26
CA LYS A 131 1.86 -8.09 9.52
C LYS A 131 1.60 -8.95 8.29
N LEU A 132 2.57 -9.78 7.95
CA LEU A 132 2.47 -10.78 6.89
C LEU A 132 2.43 -12.18 7.50
N PHE A 133 1.79 -13.12 6.81
CA PHE A 133 1.74 -14.53 7.22
C PHE A 133 2.47 -15.43 6.21
N ASP A 134 3.44 -16.19 6.72
CA ASP A 134 4.21 -17.17 5.97
C ASP A 134 4.49 -18.37 6.89
N GLY A 135 3.44 -19.16 7.14
CA GLY A 135 3.47 -20.21 8.16
C GLY A 135 3.52 -19.68 9.60
N LYS A 136 3.94 -18.45 9.79
CA LYS A 136 3.89 -17.69 11.04
C LYS A 136 3.70 -16.20 10.78
N GLU A 137 3.20 -15.50 11.76
CA GLU A 137 3.05 -14.04 11.72
C GLU A 137 4.42 -13.36 11.76
N LYS A 138 4.63 -12.38 10.87
CA LYS A 138 5.84 -11.55 10.78
C LYS A 138 5.46 -10.07 10.81
N ASN A 139 5.95 -9.34 11.80
CA ASN A 139 5.88 -7.88 11.83
C ASN A 139 6.91 -7.27 10.88
N ILE A 140 6.53 -6.16 10.24
CA ILE A 140 7.47 -5.36 9.44
C ILE A 140 7.69 -4.02 10.14
N ASP A 141 8.38 -4.05 11.29
CA ASP A 141 8.58 -2.88 12.15
C ASP A 141 9.24 -1.70 11.41
N ALA A 142 10.16 -1.99 10.50
CA ALA A 142 10.82 -0.97 9.68
C ALA A 142 9.84 -0.18 8.77
N PHE A 143 8.67 -0.73 8.48
CA PHE A 143 7.63 -0.04 7.71
C PHE A 143 6.87 1.00 8.56
N ASN A 144 6.94 0.96 9.88
CA ASN A 144 6.29 1.94 10.76
C ASN A 144 6.94 3.33 10.69
N LYS A 145 8.13 3.44 10.11
CA LYS A 145 8.82 4.72 9.90
C LYS A 145 8.23 5.47 8.70
N ALA A 146 7.94 6.76 8.88
CA ALA A 146 7.48 7.65 7.81
C ALA A 146 8.43 7.61 6.59
N GLY A 147 7.88 7.57 5.39
CA GLY A 147 8.63 7.49 4.14
C GLY A 147 9.20 6.12 3.80
N SER A 148 8.99 5.11 4.63
CA SER A 148 9.35 3.72 4.30
C SER A 148 8.33 3.10 3.35
N ALA A 149 8.82 2.26 2.44
CA ALA A 149 8.00 1.46 1.55
C ALA A 149 8.18 -0.04 1.82
N VAL A 150 7.15 -0.80 1.49
CA VAL A 150 7.18 -2.27 1.47
C VAL A 150 6.47 -2.78 0.22
N VAL A 151 7.03 -3.83 -0.37
CA VAL A 151 6.49 -4.51 -1.55
C VAL A 151 6.46 -6.00 -1.30
N PHE A 152 5.34 -6.64 -1.61
CA PHE A 152 5.16 -8.09 -1.49
C PHE A 152 4.16 -8.60 -2.54
N PRO A 153 4.22 -9.91 -2.89
CA PRO A 153 3.22 -10.52 -3.77
C PRO A 153 1.82 -10.40 -3.19
N SER A 154 0.85 -10.02 -4.02
CA SER A 154 -0.53 -9.73 -3.61
C SER A 154 -1.24 -10.90 -2.91
N PHE A 155 -0.85 -12.14 -3.24
CA PHE A 155 -1.41 -13.36 -2.64
C PHE A 155 -0.87 -13.67 -1.23
N ILE A 156 0.08 -12.89 -0.72
CA ILE A 156 0.55 -13.04 0.67
C ILE A 156 -0.53 -12.53 1.61
N ASN A 157 -0.94 -13.40 2.53
CA ASN A 157 -1.91 -13.04 3.55
C ASN A 157 -1.31 -12.01 4.50
N HIS A 158 -2.03 -10.90 4.72
CA HIS A 158 -1.53 -9.78 5.50
C HIS A 158 -2.66 -9.06 6.24
N ARG A 159 -2.27 -8.30 7.25
CA ARG A 159 -3.20 -7.45 8.01
C ARG A 159 -2.53 -6.17 8.50
N VAL A 160 -3.34 -5.21 8.90
CA VAL A 160 -2.92 -4.05 9.71
C VAL A 160 -3.56 -4.18 11.08
N SER A 161 -2.74 -4.26 12.13
CA SER A 161 -3.24 -4.32 13.50
C SER A 161 -3.97 -3.04 13.90
N LYS A 162 -4.73 -3.10 14.97
CA LYS A 162 -5.48 -1.95 15.48
C LYS A 162 -4.55 -0.78 15.84
N VAL A 163 -4.90 0.42 15.40
CA VAL A 163 -4.24 1.66 15.83
C VAL A 163 -4.69 1.99 17.25
N ILE A 164 -3.72 2.19 18.16
CA ILE A 164 -3.95 2.46 19.59
C ILE A 164 -4.06 3.97 19.83
N THR A 165 -3.10 4.73 19.30
CA THR A 165 -3.08 6.19 19.38
C THR A 165 -2.65 6.82 18.06
N GLY A 166 -3.01 8.08 17.85
CA GLY A 166 -2.66 8.81 16.63
C GLY A 166 -3.43 8.36 15.39
N SER A 167 -2.81 8.57 14.24
CA SER A 167 -3.37 8.21 12.92
C SER A 167 -2.29 7.71 11.99
N ARG A 168 -2.50 6.52 11.40
CA ARG A 168 -1.60 5.92 10.43
C ARG A 168 -2.10 6.18 9.02
N HIS A 169 -1.22 6.71 8.17
CA HIS A 169 -1.53 7.05 6.79
C HIS A 169 -0.66 6.23 5.84
N THR A 170 -1.26 5.62 4.81
CA THR A 170 -0.50 4.90 3.78
C THR A 170 -1.06 5.17 2.39
N LEU A 171 -0.16 5.14 1.41
CA LEU A 171 -0.53 5.08 0.00
C LEU A 171 -0.29 3.66 -0.51
N ALA A 172 -1.30 3.08 -1.17
CA ALA A 172 -1.21 1.75 -1.75
C ALA A 172 -1.28 1.83 -3.28
N ILE A 173 -0.36 1.11 -3.94
CA ILE A 173 -0.39 0.81 -5.36
C ILE A 173 -0.54 -0.69 -5.51
N TRP A 174 -1.65 -1.13 -6.10
CA TRP A 174 -1.78 -2.49 -6.60
C TRP A 174 -1.28 -2.55 -8.03
N TRP A 175 -0.17 -3.28 -8.23
CA TRP A 175 0.44 -3.38 -9.54
C TRP A 175 -0.05 -4.64 -10.24
N TYR A 176 -0.67 -4.44 -11.39
CA TYR A 176 -1.29 -5.51 -12.18
C TYR A 176 -0.30 -6.14 -13.16
N GLY A 177 -0.58 -7.36 -13.54
CA GLY A 177 0.05 -8.08 -14.63
C GLY A 177 -0.90 -9.12 -15.23
N PRO A 178 -0.44 -9.97 -16.15
CA PRO A 178 -1.23 -11.06 -16.71
C PRO A 178 -1.76 -11.99 -15.62
N LYS A 179 -2.85 -12.72 -15.91
CA LYS A 179 -3.37 -13.76 -15.01
C LYS A 179 -2.26 -14.71 -14.54
N PHE A 180 -2.35 -15.16 -13.30
CA PHE A 180 -1.57 -16.33 -12.84
C PHE A 180 -2.05 -17.57 -13.61
N ARG A 181 -1.10 -18.38 -14.06
CA ARG A 181 -1.35 -19.64 -14.77
C ARG A 181 -0.82 -20.79 -13.95
#